data_5b205ba831e1d8d45c45e45a8b73e40c
#
_entry.id   5b205ba831e1d8d45c45e45a8b73e40c
#
_cell.length_a   1.000
_cell.length_b   1.000
_cell.length_c   1.000
_cell.angle_alpha   90.00
_cell.angle_beta   90.00
_cell.angle_gamma   90.00
#
_symmetry.space_group_name_H-M   'P 1'
#
loop_
_entity.id
_entity.type
_entity.pdbx_description
1 polymer ?
#
loop_
_entity_poly.entity_id
_entity_poly.type
_entity_poly.pdbx_seq_one_letter_code
_entity_poly.pdbx_strand_id
1 'polypeptide(L)'
;SKEYAKKFIRDRSNRQQTEWFEIFSAGLDTAYSSNSPDTISMSFIGITNKGNCFVLDERVYNNANLDIPIAPSDTVKNFVDFLERNRKEWGFAKDVFIDSADQATITEFAKYKRLNGTVYNFNNAWKKTSIIDRINFQLGWFAHNQYKVLKHCVNYISELETYSWMEGKDNTPEDGNDHMVNSAQYSWLPYKNRIGISNNI
;
A
#
# COMPACT_ATOMS: atom_id res chain seq x y z
N SER A 1 2.33 -3.37 17.00
CA SER A 1 3.27 -2.24 17.22
C SER A 1 4.46 -2.34 16.27
N LYS A 2 5.18 -1.24 16.07
CA LYS A 2 6.45 -1.21 15.28
C LYS A 2 7.49 -2.19 15.85
N GLU A 3 7.65 -2.24 17.16
CA GLU A 3 8.58 -3.13 17.82
C GLU A 3 8.32 -4.61 17.53
N TYR A 4 7.03 -4.98 17.48
CA TYR A 4 6.65 -6.34 17.09
C TYR A 4 7.02 -6.62 15.63
N ALA A 5 6.73 -5.71 14.71
CA ALA A 5 7.05 -5.88 13.30
C ALA A 5 8.57 -5.89 13.03
N LYS A 6 9.36 -5.14 13.79
CA LYS A 6 10.83 -5.13 13.66
C LYS A 6 11.47 -6.49 13.92
N LYS A 7 10.81 -7.38 14.66
CA LYS A 7 11.29 -8.76 14.86
C LYS A 7 11.37 -9.57 13.56
N PHE A 8 10.65 -9.14 12.52
CA PHE A 8 10.65 -9.78 11.21
C PHE A 8 11.65 -9.14 10.22
N ILE A 9 12.38 -8.11 10.62
CA ILE A 9 13.52 -7.65 9.83
C ILE A 9 14.57 -8.76 9.85
N ARG A 10 15.07 -9.15 8.67
CA ARG A 10 15.98 -10.28 8.55
C ARG A 10 17.29 -9.99 9.24
N ASP A 11 17.59 -10.76 10.28
CA ASP A 11 18.89 -10.80 10.94
C ASP A 11 19.65 -12.05 10.48
N ARG A 12 20.65 -11.87 9.61
CA ARG A 12 21.46 -12.96 9.06
C ARG A 12 22.37 -13.61 10.11
N SER A 13 22.61 -12.95 11.24
CA SER A 13 23.40 -13.49 12.36
C SER A 13 22.56 -14.40 13.25
N ASN A 14 21.24 -14.22 13.28
CA ASN A 14 20.32 -15.01 14.08
C ASN A 14 19.89 -16.28 13.34
N ARG A 15 20.59 -17.37 13.56
CA ARG A 15 20.29 -18.68 12.96
C ARG A 15 18.94 -19.29 13.42
N GLN A 16 18.36 -18.76 14.51
CA GLN A 16 17.07 -19.21 15.05
C GLN A 16 15.88 -18.44 14.48
N GLN A 17 16.12 -17.37 13.72
CA GLN A 17 15.04 -16.63 13.08
C GLN A 17 14.41 -17.47 11.98
N THR A 18 13.17 -17.92 12.19
CA THR A 18 12.43 -18.75 11.23
C THR A 18 11.48 -17.94 10.34
N GLU A 19 11.21 -16.69 10.70
CA GLU A 19 10.34 -15.81 9.94
C GLU A 19 10.95 -14.42 9.78
N TRP A 20 10.93 -13.89 8.55
CA TRP A 20 11.45 -12.58 8.21
C TRP A 20 10.70 -11.98 7.02
N PHE A 21 10.72 -10.67 6.86
CA PHE A 21 10.23 -10.02 5.67
C PHE A 21 11.05 -10.43 4.45
N GLU A 22 10.38 -11.00 3.47
CA GLU A 22 10.98 -11.44 2.21
C GLU A 22 10.67 -10.47 1.07
N ILE A 23 9.51 -9.83 1.11
CA ILE A 23 9.04 -8.90 0.11
C ILE A 23 8.64 -7.60 0.80
N PHE A 24 9.11 -6.47 0.24
CA PHE A 24 8.56 -5.15 0.53
C PHE A 24 7.95 -4.58 -0.74
N SER A 25 6.84 -3.89 -0.59
CA SER A 25 6.12 -3.24 -1.68
C SER A 25 5.44 -1.97 -1.20
N ALA A 26 5.08 -1.11 -2.12
CA ALA A 26 4.34 0.11 -1.83
C ALA A 26 3.27 0.36 -2.87
N GLY A 27 2.20 1.02 -2.45
CA GLY A 27 1.11 1.46 -3.29
C GLY A 27 0.93 2.97 -3.21
N LEU A 28 0.49 3.56 -4.31
CA LEU A 28 0.09 4.96 -4.40
C LEU A 28 -1.28 5.03 -5.06
N ASP A 29 -2.24 5.57 -4.35
CA ASP A 29 -3.55 5.96 -4.89
C ASP A 29 -3.63 7.47 -5.01
N THR A 30 -3.98 7.95 -6.19
CA THR A 30 -4.17 9.36 -6.50
C THR A 30 -5.60 9.55 -6.96
N ALA A 31 -6.49 9.85 -6.03
CA ALA A 31 -7.87 10.13 -6.35
C ALA A 31 -8.02 11.60 -6.75
N TYR A 32 -8.11 11.84 -8.03
CA TYR A 32 -8.59 13.10 -8.60
C TYR A 32 -10.01 12.90 -9.08
N SER A 33 -11.00 13.07 -8.22
CA SER A 33 -12.40 13.04 -8.62
C SER A 33 -13.03 14.41 -8.41
N SER A 34 -13.91 14.79 -9.34
CA SER A 34 -14.67 16.04 -9.25
C SER A 34 -15.60 16.12 -8.03
N ASN A 35 -15.84 15.01 -7.36
CA ASN A 35 -16.80 14.87 -6.25
C ASN A 35 -16.16 14.50 -4.90
N SER A 36 -14.86 14.25 -4.84
CA SER A 36 -14.11 13.97 -3.63
C SER A 36 -12.91 14.89 -3.56
N PRO A 37 -12.53 15.39 -2.37
CA PRO A 37 -11.31 16.14 -2.24
C PRO A 37 -10.14 15.27 -2.70
N ASP A 38 -9.28 15.82 -3.55
CA ASP A 38 -8.10 15.15 -4.09
C ASP A 38 -7.26 14.56 -2.95
N THR A 39 -7.39 13.26 -2.75
CA THR A 39 -6.67 12.54 -1.69
C THR A 39 -5.55 11.73 -2.32
N ILE A 40 -4.35 11.89 -1.80
CA ILE A 40 -3.18 11.12 -2.19
C ILE A 40 -2.84 10.20 -1.04
N SER A 41 -2.92 8.90 -1.26
CA SER A 41 -2.69 7.87 -0.25
C SER A 41 -1.52 6.98 -0.63
N MET A 42 -0.61 6.78 0.32
CA MET A 42 0.60 5.97 0.16
C MET A 42 0.63 4.89 1.22
N SER A 43 0.90 3.65 0.82
CA SER A 43 1.07 2.51 1.71
C SER A 43 2.43 1.85 1.52
N PHE A 44 2.99 1.32 2.60
CA PHE A 44 4.18 0.49 2.56
C PHE A 44 3.92 -0.82 3.31
N ILE A 45 4.17 -1.94 2.65
CA ILE A 45 3.92 -3.26 3.21
C ILE A 45 5.17 -4.12 3.26
N GLY A 46 5.15 -5.08 4.17
CA GLY A 46 6.11 -6.19 4.21
C GLY A 46 5.38 -7.53 4.23
N ILE A 47 5.83 -8.49 3.44
CA ILE A 47 5.30 -9.85 3.42
C ILE A 47 6.42 -10.79 3.88
N THR A 48 6.11 -11.63 4.87
CA THR A 48 7.08 -12.57 5.40
C THR A 48 7.19 -13.82 4.53
N ASN A 49 8.30 -14.54 4.69
CA ASN A 49 8.51 -15.85 4.06
C ASN A 49 7.47 -16.91 4.47
N LYS A 50 6.68 -16.64 5.53
CA LYS A 50 5.55 -17.49 5.96
C LYS A 50 4.19 -16.97 5.51
N GLY A 51 4.14 -15.95 4.66
CA GLY A 51 2.91 -15.42 4.09
C GLY A 51 2.12 -14.49 5.00
N ASN A 52 2.74 -13.94 6.06
CA ASN A 52 2.13 -12.87 6.84
C ASN A 52 2.38 -11.51 6.17
N CYS A 53 1.32 -10.75 5.94
CA CYS A 53 1.37 -9.40 5.39
C CYS A 53 1.21 -8.36 6.49
N PHE A 54 2.06 -7.35 6.49
CA PHE A 54 2.01 -6.23 7.42
C PHE A 54 1.91 -4.92 6.65
N VAL A 55 0.91 -4.10 6.94
CA VAL A 55 0.92 -2.68 6.56
C VAL A 55 1.80 -1.97 7.59
N LEU A 56 2.98 -1.56 7.12
CA LEU A 56 4.08 -1.07 7.96
C LEU A 56 4.08 0.44 8.12
N ASP A 57 3.59 1.16 7.11
CA ASP A 57 3.54 2.62 7.11
C ASP A 57 2.50 3.14 6.13
N GLU A 58 2.02 4.35 6.38
CA GLU A 58 1.10 5.09 5.53
C GLU A 58 1.46 6.57 5.47
N ARG A 59 0.99 7.22 4.42
CA ARG A 59 0.95 8.68 4.33
C ARG A 59 -0.26 9.09 3.51
N VAL A 60 -1.00 10.07 4.02
CA VAL A 60 -2.19 10.61 3.36
C VAL A 60 -2.06 12.12 3.26
N TYR A 61 -2.37 12.65 2.09
CA TYR A 61 -2.54 14.07 1.85
C TYR A 61 -3.95 14.30 1.33
N ASN A 62 -4.65 15.24 1.97
CA ASN A 62 -5.96 15.69 1.50
C ASN A 62 -5.81 17.13 0.99
N ASN A 63 -5.86 17.31 -0.32
CA ASN A 63 -5.68 18.61 -0.95
C ASN A 63 -6.74 19.64 -0.54
N ALA A 64 -7.94 19.19 -0.14
CA ALA A 64 -8.98 20.09 0.36
C ALA A 64 -8.58 20.79 1.67
N ASN A 65 -7.66 20.20 2.43
CA ASN A 65 -7.16 20.73 3.71
C ASN A 65 -5.85 21.49 3.57
N LEU A 66 -5.34 21.66 2.35
CA LEU A 66 -4.08 22.36 2.08
C LEU A 66 -4.35 23.72 1.42
N ASP A 67 -3.64 24.74 1.86
CA ASP A 67 -3.70 26.09 1.24
C ASP A 67 -3.27 26.05 -0.23
N ILE A 68 -2.33 25.17 -0.55
CA ILE A 68 -1.83 24.93 -1.92
C ILE A 68 -1.95 23.43 -2.20
N PRO A 69 -2.78 23.02 -3.18
CA PRO A 69 -2.88 21.62 -3.58
C PRO A 69 -1.55 21.03 -4.05
N ILE A 70 -1.31 19.77 -3.73
CA ILE A 70 -0.10 19.06 -4.15
C ILE A 70 -0.20 18.80 -5.66
N ALA A 71 0.80 19.29 -6.40
CA ALA A 71 0.91 19.02 -7.82
C ALA A 71 1.42 17.58 -8.10
N PRO A 72 1.15 17.02 -9.29
CA PRO A 72 1.68 15.70 -9.66
C PRO A 72 3.20 15.56 -9.50
N SER A 73 3.98 16.60 -9.80
CA SER A 73 5.43 16.60 -9.59
C SER A 73 5.84 16.50 -8.10
N ASP A 74 5.04 17.09 -7.21
CA ASP A 74 5.29 17.02 -5.78
C ASP A 74 4.82 15.68 -5.20
N THR A 75 3.76 15.10 -5.77
CA THR A 75 3.35 13.73 -5.46
C THR A 75 4.48 12.74 -5.70
N VAL A 76 5.20 12.86 -6.84
CA VAL A 76 6.36 12.00 -7.14
C VAL A 76 7.45 12.17 -6.09
N LYS A 77 7.83 13.40 -5.73
CA LYS A 77 8.84 13.67 -4.71
C LYS A 77 8.42 13.09 -3.34
N ASN A 78 7.19 13.39 -2.93
CA ASN A 78 6.64 12.91 -1.66
C ASN A 78 6.60 11.38 -1.59
N PHE A 79 6.29 10.70 -2.70
CA PHE A 79 6.29 9.25 -2.74
C PHE A 79 7.71 8.69 -2.67
N VAL A 80 8.66 9.25 -3.39
CA VAL A 80 10.08 8.84 -3.31
C VAL A 80 10.62 9.04 -1.89
N ASP A 81 10.34 10.19 -1.26
CA ASP A 81 10.73 10.44 0.14
C ASP A 81 10.09 9.43 1.10
N PHE A 82 8.82 9.07 0.90
CA PHE A 82 8.14 8.03 1.64
C PHE A 82 8.83 6.67 1.47
N LEU A 83 9.20 6.30 0.25
CA LEU A 83 9.92 5.06 -0.04
C LEU A 83 11.30 5.03 0.62
N GLU A 84 12.08 6.12 0.53
CA GLU A 84 13.41 6.19 1.12
C GLU A 84 13.37 6.15 2.66
N ARG A 85 12.37 6.78 3.28
CA ARG A 85 12.15 6.67 4.72
C ARG A 85 11.88 5.22 5.13
N ASN A 86 10.98 4.54 4.42
CA ASN A 86 10.62 3.17 4.71
C ASN A 86 11.75 2.18 4.39
N ARG A 87 12.55 2.47 3.35
CA ARG A 87 13.75 1.70 3.04
C ARG A 87 14.74 1.69 4.18
N LYS A 88 14.93 2.83 4.85
CA LYS A 88 15.82 2.96 6.00
C LYS A 88 15.28 2.26 7.24
N GLU A 89 13.96 2.29 7.43
CA GLU A 89 13.33 1.72 8.64
C GLU A 89 13.10 0.21 8.52
N TRP A 90 12.67 -0.28 7.35
CA TRP A 90 12.18 -1.63 7.15
C TRP A 90 13.00 -2.44 6.14
N GLY A 91 13.17 -1.91 4.95
CA GLY A 91 13.83 -2.58 3.85
C GLY A 91 13.42 -2.03 2.48
N PHE A 92 13.98 -2.61 1.42
CA PHE A 92 13.87 -2.09 0.06
C PHE A 92 12.68 -2.66 -0.70
N ALA A 93 11.72 -1.81 -1.04
CA ALA A 93 10.62 -2.13 -1.97
C ALA A 93 11.07 -1.78 -3.40
N LYS A 94 11.57 -2.76 -4.15
CA LYS A 94 12.03 -2.54 -5.52
C LYS A 94 10.88 -2.20 -6.46
N ASP A 95 9.79 -2.94 -6.37
CA ASP A 95 8.60 -2.77 -7.19
C ASP A 95 7.52 -2.05 -6.40
N VAL A 96 7.05 -0.94 -6.94
CA VAL A 96 6.00 -0.10 -6.36
C VAL A 96 4.89 0.13 -7.38
N PHE A 97 3.65 0.28 -6.91
CA PHE A 97 2.46 0.23 -7.76
C PHE A 97 1.64 1.50 -7.61
N ILE A 98 1.38 2.16 -8.73
CA ILE A 98 0.77 3.48 -8.81
C ILE A 98 -0.57 3.38 -9.53
N ASP A 99 -1.59 4.05 -9.03
CA ASP A 99 -2.85 4.15 -9.77
C ASP A 99 -2.62 4.71 -11.17
N SER A 100 -3.05 3.95 -12.17
CA SER A 100 -2.89 4.29 -13.58
C SER A 100 -3.99 5.20 -14.14
N ALA A 101 -4.99 5.57 -13.34
CA ALA A 101 -6.04 6.47 -13.78
C ALA A 101 -5.55 7.91 -13.96
N ASP A 102 -4.56 8.31 -13.16
CA ASP A 102 -3.95 9.63 -13.23
C ASP A 102 -2.75 9.66 -14.18
N GLN A 103 -3.01 10.02 -15.43
CA GLN A 103 -1.97 10.11 -16.47
C GLN A 103 -0.96 11.24 -16.23
N ALA A 104 -1.35 12.31 -15.53
CA ALA A 104 -0.46 13.40 -15.19
C ALA A 104 0.64 12.93 -14.22
N THR A 105 0.26 12.24 -13.15
CA THR A 105 1.20 11.68 -12.19
C THR A 105 2.07 10.58 -12.83
N ILE A 106 1.51 9.70 -13.66
CA ILE A 106 2.29 8.70 -14.42
C ILE A 106 3.38 9.37 -15.28
N THR A 107 3.02 10.45 -15.97
CA THR A 107 3.96 11.22 -16.80
C THR A 107 5.08 11.82 -15.96
N GLU A 108 4.77 12.37 -14.80
CA GLU A 108 5.78 12.94 -13.89
C GLU A 108 6.70 11.85 -13.29
N PHE A 109 6.21 10.64 -13.01
CA PHE A 109 7.07 9.51 -12.62
C PHE A 109 8.05 9.11 -13.72
N ALA A 110 7.58 9.04 -14.97
CA ALA A 110 8.45 8.75 -16.11
C ALA A 110 9.53 9.84 -16.31
N LYS A 111 9.15 11.10 -16.16
CA LYS A 111 10.05 12.26 -16.20
C LYS A 111 11.07 12.22 -15.05
N TYR A 112 10.62 11.95 -13.83
CA TYR A 112 11.49 11.80 -12.65
C TYR A 112 12.55 10.71 -12.88
N LYS A 113 12.13 9.53 -13.34
CA LYS A 113 13.02 8.42 -13.64
C LYS A 113 14.08 8.78 -14.66
N ARG A 114 13.70 9.51 -15.73
CA ARG A 114 14.62 9.94 -16.79
C ARG A 114 15.64 10.97 -16.31
N LEU A 115 15.22 11.92 -15.47
CA LEU A 115 16.06 13.04 -15.04
C LEU A 115 16.97 12.70 -13.87
N ASN A 116 16.48 11.93 -12.91
CA ASN A 116 17.18 11.67 -11.65
C ASN A 116 17.75 10.25 -11.57
N GLY A 117 17.29 9.34 -12.43
CA GLY A 117 17.48 7.92 -12.22
C GLY A 117 16.74 7.45 -10.97
N THR A 118 16.52 6.15 -10.84
CA THR A 118 15.92 5.58 -9.63
C THR A 118 16.19 4.09 -9.55
N VAL A 119 16.26 3.59 -8.32
CA VAL A 119 16.34 2.15 -8.03
C VAL A 119 14.96 1.49 -7.97
N TYR A 120 13.89 2.30 -7.96
CA TYR A 120 12.51 1.85 -7.90
C TYR A 120 11.95 1.55 -9.28
N ASN A 121 11.19 0.47 -9.39
CA ASN A 121 10.36 0.20 -10.55
C ASN A 121 8.96 0.74 -10.27
N PHE A 122 8.60 1.81 -10.95
CA PHE A 122 7.25 2.36 -10.91
C PHE A 122 6.35 1.59 -11.87
N ASN A 123 5.45 0.79 -11.34
CA ASN A 123 4.54 -0.06 -12.10
C ASN A 123 3.11 0.46 -11.99
N ASN A 124 2.31 0.23 -13.03
CA ASN A 124 0.87 0.48 -12.96
C ASN A 124 0.22 -0.50 -11.98
N ALA A 125 -0.71 0.00 -11.18
CA ALA A 125 -1.47 -0.83 -10.27
C ALA A 125 -2.24 -1.92 -11.01
N TRP A 126 -2.25 -3.13 -10.42
CA TRP A 126 -2.96 -4.28 -10.99
C TRP A 126 -4.46 -4.16 -10.75
N LYS A 127 -5.24 -3.83 -11.80
CA LYS A 127 -6.69 -3.63 -11.70
C LYS A 127 -7.53 -4.79 -12.27
N LYS A 128 -6.90 -5.92 -12.67
CA LYS A 128 -7.64 -7.06 -13.25
C LYS A 128 -8.37 -7.93 -12.22
N THR A 129 -8.07 -7.79 -10.93
CA THR A 129 -8.78 -8.47 -9.86
C THR A 129 -9.99 -7.63 -9.47
N SER A 130 -11.18 -8.22 -9.40
CA SER A 130 -12.39 -7.50 -9.02
C SER A 130 -12.28 -6.95 -7.59
N ILE A 131 -13.00 -5.87 -7.29
CA ILE A 131 -13.00 -5.28 -5.94
C ILE A 131 -13.49 -6.30 -4.91
N ILE A 132 -14.51 -7.08 -5.24
CA ILE A 132 -15.02 -8.16 -4.39
C ILE A 132 -13.97 -9.20 -4.06
N ASP A 133 -13.22 -9.67 -5.07
CA ASP A 133 -12.17 -10.65 -4.83
C ASP A 133 -11.08 -10.07 -3.92
N ARG A 134 -10.74 -8.77 -4.08
CA ARG A 134 -9.76 -8.10 -3.22
C ARG A 134 -10.24 -8.08 -1.77
N ILE A 135 -11.52 -7.72 -1.55
CA ILE A 135 -12.13 -7.71 -0.22
C ILE A 135 -12.14 -9.11 0.37
N ASN A 136 -12.56 -10.12 -0.40
CA ASN A 136 -12.62 -11.51 0.07
C ASN A 136 -11.23 -12.06 0.44
N PHE A 137 -10.19 -11.78 -0.34
CA PHE A 137 -8.81 -12.13 0.04
C PHE A 137 -8.43 -11.50 1.38
N GLN A 138 -8.67 -10.21 1.53
CA GLN A 138 -8.29 -9.46 2.72
C GLN A 138 -9.04 -9.94 3.96
N LEU A 139 -10.36 -10.18 3.85
CA LEU A 139 -11.17 -10.75 4.93
C LEU A 139 -10.67 -12.14 5.35
N GLY A 140 -10.35 -12.99 4.36
CA GLY A 140 -9.77 -14.31 4.63
C GLY A 140 -8.45 -14.23 5.40
N TRP A 141 -7.57 -13.31 5.00
CA TRP A 141 -6.28 -13.11 5.69
C TRP A 141 -6.45 -12.52 7.09
N PHE A 142 -7.40 -11.62 7.31
CA PHE A 142 -7.73 -11.12 8.64
C PHE A 142 -8.25 -12.24 9.54
N ALA A 143 -9.19 -13.06 9.04
CA ALA A 143 -9.75 -14.19 9.80
C ALA A 143 -8.67 -15.18 10.26
N HIS A 144 -7.63 -15.38 9.46
CA HIS A 144 -6.50 -16.26 9.78
C HIS A 144 -5.32 -15.55 10.45
N ASN A 145 -5.48 -14.28 10.84
CA ASN A 145 -4.43 -13.47 11.46
C ASN A 145 -3.15 -13.33 10.60
N GLN A 146 -3.31 -13.36 9.28
CA GLN A 146 -2.23 -13.28 8.29
C GLN A 146 -2.07 -11.87 7.70
N TYR A 147 -3.00 -10.97 7.97
CA TYR A 147 -2.93 -9.57 7.58
C TYR A 147 -2.96 -8.68 8.82
N LYS A 148 -1.96 -7.83 8.95
CA LYS A 148 -1.75 -7.01 10.14
C LYS A 148 -1.52 -5.57 9.75
N VAL A 149 -2.16 -4.66 10.46
CA VAL A 149 -1.96 -3.22 10.29
C VAL A 149 -1.28 -2.66 11.54
N LEU A 150 -0.22 -1.88 11.36
CA LEU A 150 0.44 -1.24 12.49
C LEU A 150 -0.42 -0.11 13.04
N LYS A 151 -0.46 0.04 14.36
CA LYS A 151 -1.36 0.98 15.05
C LYS A 151 -1.22 2.46 14.65
N HIS A 152 -0.09 2.86 14.08
CA HIS A 152 0.12 4.22 13.62
C HIS A 152 -0.44 4.48 12.20
N CYS A 153 -0.86 3.43 11.49
CA CYS A 153 -1.59 3.55 10.22
C CYS A 153 -3.06 3.88 10.51
N VAL A 154 -3.30 5.06 11.07
CA VAL A 154 -4.60 5.44 11.62
C VAL A 154 -5.64 5.73 10.55
N ASN A 155 -5.20 6.26 9.38
CA ASN A 155 -6.10 6.52 8.27
C ASN A 155 -6.61 5.20 7.67
N TYR A 156 -5.72 4.25 7.45
CA TYR A 156 -6.11 2.92 6.93
C TYR A 156 -7.03 2.18 7.89
N ILE A 157 -6.73 2.23 9.20
CA ILE A 157 -7.60 1.61 10.22
C ILE A 157 -8.99 2.27 10.19
N SER A 158 -9.05 3.60 10.15
CA SER A 158 -10.32 4.33 10.08
C SER A 158 -11.12 4.00 8.82
N GLU A 159 -10.47 3.92 7.65
CA GLU A 159 -11.15 3.51 6.42
C GLU A 159 -11.68 2.07 6.52
N LEU A 160 -10.89 1.12 7.05
CA LEU A 160 -11.35 -0.26 7.24
C LEU A 160 -12.54 -0.38 8.19
N GLU A 161 -12.62 0.45 9.23
CA GLU A 161 -13.73 0.47 10.19
C GLU A 161 -15.01 1.05 9.59
N THR A 162 -14.90 1.93 8.62
CA THR A 162 -16.02 2.59 7.94
C THR A 162 -16.35 2.01 6.57
N TYR A 163 -15.53 1.06 6.08
CA TYR A 163 -15.70 0.47 4.75
C TYR A 163 -16.97 -0.34 4.69
N SER A 164 -17.95 0.16 3.96
CA SER A 164 -19.30 -0.39 3.88
C SER A 164 -19.75 -0.66 2.45
N TRP A 165 -20.81 -1.45 2.31
CA TRP A 165 -21.46 -1.68 1.04
C TRP A 165 -22.48 -0.58 0.74
N MET A 166 -22.58 -0.19 -0.53
CA MET A 166 -23.58 0.78 -0.99
C MET A 166 -24.99 0.21 -0.76
N GLU A 167 -25.85 0.98 -0.13
CA GLU A 167 -27.22 0.57 0.16
C GLU A 167 -27.96 0.26 -1.14
N GLY A 168 -28.63 -0.90 -1.19
CA GLY A 168 -29.40 -1.36 -2.35
C GLY A 168 -28.59 -1.83 -3.56
N LYS A 169 -27.25 -1.94 -3.45
CA LYS A 169 -26.40 -2.53 -4.48
C LYS A 169 -25.55 -3.66 -3.88
N ASP A 170 -25.89 -4.88 -4.25
CA ASP A 170 -25.09 -6.03 -3.85
C ASP A 170 -23.66 -5.92 -4.38
N ASN A 171 -22.69 -6.14 -3.48
CA ASN A 171 -21.28 -6.24 -3.83
C ASN A 171 -20.63 -4.96 -4.41
N THR A 172 -21.19 -3.80 -4.17
CA THR A 172 -20.58 -2.52 -4.54
C THR A 172 -20.23 -1.76 -3.26
N PRO A 173 -18.93 -1.50 -2.97
CA PRO A 173 -18.55 -0.66 -1.85
C PRO A 173 -19.05 0.77 -2.03
N GLU A 174 -19.26 1.47 -0.93
CA GLU A 174 -19.48 2.92 -0.99
C GLU A 174 -18.23 3.61 -1.53
N ASP A 175 -18.46 4.50 -2.49
CA ASP A 175 -17.39 5.30 -3.11
C ASP A 175 -17.10 6.53 -2.23
N GLY A 176 -15.85 6.86 -2.07
CA GLY A 176 -15.44 8.16 -1.53
C GLY A 176 -14.59 8.16 -0.27
N ASN A 177 -14.34 7.04 0.39
CA ASN A 177 -13.47 6.99 1.58
C ASN A 177 -12.67 5.68 1.66
N ASP A 178 -12.04 5.32 0.52
CA ASP A 178 -11.35 4.04 0.34
C ASP A 178 -9.92 4.18 -0.23
N HIS A 179 -9.37 5.40 -0.19
CA HIS A 179 -8.10 5.71 -0.83
C HIS A 179 -6.91 4.96 -0.21
N MET A 180 -6.87 4.85 1.12
CA MET A 180 -5.85 4.03 1.80
C MET A 180 -6.08 2.54 1.57
N VAL A 181 -7.34 2.09 1.52
CA VAL A 181 -7.69 0.71 1.17
C VAL A 181 -7.17 0.40 -0.23
N ASN A 182 -7.44 1.26 -1.22
CA ASN A 182 -6.95 1.10 -2.59
C ASN A 182 -5.43 1.10 -2.66
N SER A 183 -4.77 2.07 -2.03
CA SER A 183 -3.31 2.14 -1.96
C SER A 183 -2.70 0.85 -1.39
N ALA A 184 -3.23 0.34 -0.27
CA ALA A 184 -2.78 -0.90 0.32
C ALA A 184 -3.03 -2.11 -0.61
N GLN A 185 -4.18 -2.16 -1.27
CA GLN A 185 -4.50 -3.20 -2.24
C GLN A 185 -3.52 -3.20 -3.42
N TYR A 186 -3.16 -2.03 -3.96
CA TYR A 186 -2.17 -1.94 -5.03
C TYR A 186 -0.81 -2.50 -4.61
N SER A 187 -0.41 -2.31 -3.38
CA SER A 187 0.85 -2.81 -2.86
C SER A 187 0.93 -4.34 -2.75
N TRP A 188 -0.16 -5.01 -2.34
CA TRP A 188 -0.15 -6.47 -2.12
C TRP A 188 -0.74 -7.31 -3.25
N LEU A 189 -1.58 -6.74 -4.14
CA LEU A 189 -2.23 -7.48 -5.22
C LEU A 189 -1.28 -8.32 -6.10
N PRO A 190 -0.11 -7.81 -6.51
CA PRO A 190 0.85 -8.59 -7.29
C PRO A 190 1.41 -9.80 -6.54
N TYR A 191 1.33 -9.76 -5.20
CA TYR A 191 1.87 -10.78 -4.30
C TYR A 191 0.79 -11.56 -3.56
N LYS A 192 -0.48 -11.45 -3.96
CA LYS A 192 -1.61 -12.11 -3.27
C LYS A 192 -1.42 -13.60 -3.04
N ASN A 193 -0.78 -14.29 -3.97
CA ASN A 193 -0.49 -15.71 -3.85
C ASN A 193 0.67 -16.04 -2.88
N ARG A 194 1.34 -15.03 -2.34
CA ARG A 194 2.39 -15.16 -1.31
C ARG A 194 1.85 -14.90 0.09
N ILE A 195 0.61 -14.39 0.20
CA ILE A 195 -0.06 -14.12 1.47
C ILE A 195 -0.97 -15.32 1.77
N GLY A 196 -0.96 -15.76 3.03
CA GLY A 196 -1.80 -16.88 3.44
C GLY A 196 -1.24 -18.27 3.12
N ILE A 197 -0.05 -18.38 2.57
CA ILE A 197 0.60 -19.67 2.37
C ILE A 197 1.10 -20.14 3.75
N SER A 198 0.30 -20.97 4.41
CA SER A 198 0.85 -21.84 5.46
C SER A 198 1.76 -22.84 4.78
N ASN A 199 3.07 -22.66 4.91
CA ASN A 199 4.00 -23.75 4.65
C ASN A 199 3.73 -24.83 5.72
N ASN A 200 2.73 -25.67 5.47
CA ASN A 200 2.64 -26.97 6.11
C ASN A 200 3.77 -27.82 5.51
N ILE A 201 4.94 -27.75 6.13
CA ILE A 201 5.99 -28.76 6.04
C ILE A 201 6.18 -29.33 7.43
#